data_1c0e290ad91dd25ce4f9c08789383a13
#
_entry.id   1c0e290ad91dd25ce4f9c08789383a13
#
_cell.length_a   1.000
_cell.length_b   1.000
_cell.length_c   1.000
_cell.angle_alpha   90.00
_cell.angle_beta   90.00
_cell.angle_gamma   90.00
#
_symmetry.space_group_name_H-M   'P 1'
#
loop_
_entity.id
_entity.type
_entity.pdbx_description
1 polymer ?
#
loop_
_entity_poly.entity_id
_entity_poly.type
_entity_poly.pdbx_seq_one_letter_code
_entity_poly.pdbx_strand_id
1 'polypeptide(L)'
;MPIDHYMKIENCLLTDIDTILSLYQSARDLQTQKKMVVWPVFERSLIEKEISEQRQWKLMADDTIACNWAITFHDKEIWGEKDKDDSIFIHRIATNPEMRGNRHVDKIVDWAKGYAKQKGKNFVRLDTLGNNTGLINHYTSAGFKFLGITKLEDTTNLPGHYQTEPNCCRFEIELTQ
;
A
#
# COMPACT_ATOMS: atom_id res chain seq x y z
N MET A 1 -4.55 29.29 -9.31
CA MET A 1 -3.26 28.90 -8.70
C MET A 1 -3.47 27.57 -7.99
N PRO A 2 -2.60 26.59 -8.15
CA PRO A 2 -2.65 25.40 -7.29
C PRO A 2 -2.41 25.86 -5.85
N ILE A 3 -3.28 25.46 -4.94
CA ILE A 3 -3.07 25.64 -3.50
C ILE A 3 -1.90 24.71 -3.15
N ASP A 4 -0.75 25.29 -2.80
CA ASP A 4 0.43 24.54 -2.42
C ASP A 4 0.20 24.07 -0.97
N HIS A 5 -0.36 22.87 -0.82
CA HIS A 5 -0.59 22.27 0.49
C HIS A 5 0.74 21.88 1.14
N TYR A 6 0.90 22.24 2.40
CA TYR A 6 2.00 21.71 3.19
C TYR A 6 1.82 20.21 3.34
N MET A 7 2.79 19.44 2.81
CA MET A 7 2.73 17.97 2.81
C MET A 7 3.70 17.41 3.85
N LYS A 8 3.20 16.48 4.69
CA LYS A 8 4.00 15.80 5.72
C LYS A 8 3.63 14.32 5.80
N ILE A 9 4.63 13.46 5.90
CA ILE A 9 4.44 12.04 6.16
C ILE A 9 4.80 11.73 7.61
N GLU A 10 3.89 11.06 8.31
CA GLU A 10 4.06 10.69 9.72
C GLU A 10 3.29 9.40 10.06
N ASN A 11 3.60 8.81 11.22
CA ASN A 11 2.82 7.68 11.72
C ASN A 11 1.39 8.08 12.03
N CYS A 12 0.46 7.16 11.78
CA CYS A 12 -0.92 7.31 12.23
C CYS A 12 -1.02 7.20 13.74
N LEU A 13 -2.00 7.90 14.31
CA LEU A 13 -2.38 7.86 15.72
C LEU A 13 -3.69 7.10 15.91
N LEU A 14 -4.00 6.68 17.12
CA LEU A 14 -5.28 6.04 17.44
C LEU A 14 -6.49 6.91 17.07
N THR A 15 -6.34 8.23 17.15
CA THR A 15 -7.36 9.20 16.73
C THR A 15 -7.64 9.22 15.24
N ASP A 16 -6.75 8.64 14.41
CA ASP A 16 -6.91 8.58 12.95
C ASP A 16 -7.74 7.36 12.49
N ILE A 17 -8.04 6.40 13.37
CA ILE A 17 -8.62 5.10 13.00
C ILE A 17 -9.92 5.25 12.21
N ASP A 18 -10.84 6.10 12.68
CA ASP A 18 -12.13 6.28 12.00
C ASP A 18 -11.94 6.86 10.59
N THR A 19 -10.99 7.76 10.42
CA THR A 19 -10.61 8.29 9.10
C THR A 19 -10.00 7.20 8.22
N ILE A 20 -9.09 6.38 8.75
CA ILE A 20 -8.47 5.27 8.01
C ILE A 20 -9.54 4.28 7.54
N LEU A 21 -10.45 3.87 8.41
CA LEU A 21 -11.54 2.97 8.06
C LEU A 21 -12.46 3.57 6.98
N SER A 22 -12.73 4.87 7.06
CA SER A 22 -13.49 5.61 6.03
C SER A 22 -12.74 5.63 4.68
N LEU A 23 -11.43 5.82 4.68
CA LEU A 23 -10.61 5.77 3.45
C LEU A 23 -10.60 4.35 2.85
N TYR A 24 -10.52 3.31 3.66
CA TYR A 24 -10.63 1.92 3.19
C TYR A 24 -12.01 1.64 2.60
N GLN A 25 -13.09 2.14 3.19
CA GLN A 25 -14.41 2.01 2.61
C GLN A 25 -14.51 2.72 1.25
N SER A 26 -13.98 3.93 1.15
CA SER A 26 -13.94 4.68 -0.12
C SER A 26 -13.12 3.96 -1.20
N ALA A 27 -12.04 3.28 -0.80
CA ALA A 27 -11.25 2.45 -1.72
C ALA A 27 -12.07 1.24 -2.21
N ARG A 28 -12.79 0.56 -1.31
CA ARG A 28 -13.69 -0.57 -1.66
C ARG A 28 -14.81 -0.14 -2.61
N ASP A 29 -15.40 1.03 -2.36
CA ASP A 29 -16.45 1.59 -3.23
C ASP A 29 -15.92 1.85 -4.64
N LEU A 30 -14.71 2.43 -4.75
CA LEU A 30 -14.03 2.64 -6.03
C LEU A 30 -13.70 1.33 -6.73
N GLN A 31 -13.19 0.34 -6.00
CA GLN A 31 -12.90 -0.99 -6.53
C GLN A 31 -14.16 -1.66 -7.09
N THR A 32 -15.26 -1.58 -6.36
CA THR A 32 -16.57 -2.08 -6.80
C THR A 32 -17.04 -1.37 -8.07
N GLN A 33 -16.99 -0.04 -8.09
CA GLN A 33 -17.38 0.78 -9.26
C GLN A 33 -16.56 0.43 -10.50
N LYS A 34 -15.25 0.20 -10.32
CA LYS A 34 -14.32 -0.16 -11.41
C LYS A 34 -14.29 -1.66 -11.73
N LYS A 35 -15.11 -2.48 -11.08
CA LYS A 35 -15.13 -3.94 -11.22
C LYS A 35 -13.75 -4.58 -10.99
N MET A 36 -13.02 -4.06 -10.02
CA MET A 36 -11.75 -4.59 -9.57
C MET A 36 -11.96 -5.64 -8.48
N VAL A 37 -10.88 -6.32 -8.07
CA VAL A 37 -10.90 -7.13 -6.85
C VAL A 37 -11.14 -6.21 -5.65
N VAL A 38 -12.18 -6.47 -4.89
CA VAL A 38 -12.59 -5.63 -3.76
C VAL A 38 -11.93 -6.12 -2.49
N TRP A 39 -11.30 -5.21 -1.74
CA TRP A 39 -10.74 -5.51 -0.43
C TRP A 39 -11.83 -6.00 0.54
N PRO A 40 -11.48 -6.84 1.53
CA PRO A 40 -12.38 -7.16 2.63
C PRO A 40 -12.64 -5.93 3.50
N VAL A 41 -13.61 -6.03 4.40
CA VAL A 41 -13.72 -5.10 5.53
C VAL A 41 -12.58 -5.40 6.50
N PHE A 42 -11.77 -4.40 6.80
CA PHE A 42 -10.69 -4.54 7.77
C PHE A 42 -11.19 -4.24 9.17
N GLU A 43 -10.83 -5.10 10.12
CA GLU A 43 -11.21 -4.94 11.51
C GLU A 43 -10.45 -3.77 12.16
N ARG A 44 -11.13 -3.03 13.03
CA ARG A 44 -10.53 -1.94 13.81
C ARG A 44 -9.29 -2.43 14.58
N SER A 45 -9.37 -3.61 15.17
CA SER A 45 -8.26 -4.21 15.94
C SER A 45 -6.99 -4.43 15.15
N LEU A 46 -7.11 -4.72 13.84
CA LEU A 46 -5.95 -4.79 12.94
C LEU A 46 -5.25 -3.44 12.85
N ILE A 47 -6.03 -2.36 12.64
CA ILE A 47 -5.47 -1.01 12.50
C ILE A 47 -4.85 -0.54 13.82
N GLU A 48 -5.51 -0.81 14.96
CA GLU A 48 -4.97 -0.50 16.29
C GLU A 48 -3.63 -1.19 16.53
N LYS A 49 -3.53 -2.47 16.19
CA LYS A 49 -2.26 -3.23 16.27
C LYS A 49 -1.18 -2.60 15.39
N GLU A 50 -1.49 -2.32 14.14
CA GLU A 50 -0.52 -1.74 13.19
C GLU A 50 -0.05 -0.34 13.64
N ILE A 51 -0.93 0.46 14.23
CA ILE A 51 -0.56 1.76 14.82
C ILE A 51 0.36 1.56 16.02
N SER A 52 0.04 0.63 16.93
CA SER A 52 0.89 0.32 18.10
C SER A 52 2.28 -0.16 17.71
N GLU A 53 2.40 -0.82 16.57
CA GLU A 53 3.65 -1.30 15.99
C GLU A 53 4.33 -0.27 15.07
N GLN A 54 3.80 0.95 14.97
CA GLN A 54 4.29 2.04 14.10
C GLN A 54 4.36 1.66 12.62
N ARG A 55 3.44 0.81 12.16
CA ARG A 55 3.37 0.33 10.77
C ARG A 55 2.31 1.02 9.90
N GLN A 56 1.42 1.83 10.50
CA GLN A 56 0.47 2.66 9.78
C GLN A 56 1.03 4.06 9.58
N TRP A 57 0.99 4.52 8.33
CA TRP A 57 1.53 5.80 7.89
C TRP A 57 0.49 6.63 7.16
N LYS A 58 0.61 7.93 7.24
CA LYS A 58 -0.27 8.88 6.54
C LYS A 58 0.51 9.99 5.88
N LEU A 59 0.00 10.46 4.76
CA LEU A 59 0.38 11.71 4.11
C LEU A 59 -0.65 12.76 4.49
N MET A 60 -0.21 13.76 5.22
CA MET A 60 -1.02 14.93 5.53
C MET A 60 -0.89 15.96 4.42
N ALA A 61 -2.00 16.57 4.03
CA ALA A 61 -2.07 17.79 3.25
C ALA A 61 -2.75 18.83 4.14
N ASP A 62 -1.97 19.75 4.67
CA ASP A 62 -2.37 20.61 5.79
C ASP A 62 -2.93 19.78 6.96
N ASP A 63 -4.17 19.98 7.37
CA ASP A 63 -4.82 19.25 8.46
C ASP A 63 -5.63 18.02 8.00
N THR A 64 -5.53 17.64 6.71
CA THR A 64 -6.32 16.54 6.14
C THR A 64 -5.44 15.37 5.77
N ILE A 65 -5.88 14.14 6.07
CA ILE A 65 -5.22 12.93 5.59
C ILE A 65 -5.52 12.78 4.09
N ALA A 66 -4.50 12.98 3.27
CA ALA A 66 -4.58 12.81 1.83
C ALA A 66 -4.50 11.34 1.41
N CYS A 67 -3.70 10.56 2.14
CA CYS A 67 -3.46 9.16 1.85
C CYS A 67 -2.95 8.43 3.09
N ASN A 68 -3.28 7.14 3.23
CA ASN A 68 -2.68 6.29 4.24
C ASN A 68 -2.22 4.95 3.63
N TRP A 69 -1.29 4.29 4.30
CA TRP A 69 -0.78 2.96 3.94
C TRP A 69 -0.21 2.26 5.17
N ALA A 70 -0.07 0.94 5.06
CA ALA A 70 0.63 0.14 6.06
C ALA A 70 1.93 -0.43 5.49
N ILE A 71 2.87 -0.79 6.35
CA ILE A 71 4.09 -1.49 5.98
C ILE A 71 4.27 -2.76 6.80
N THR A 72 4.96 -3.73 6.22
CA THR A 72 5.53 -4.89 6.92
C THR A 72 6.97 -5.11 6.47
N PHE A 73 7.72 -5.91 7.25
CA PHE A 73 9.09 -6.31 6.89
C PHE A 73 9.14 -7.76 6.39
N HIS A 74 8.01 -8.47 6.44
CA HIS A 74 7.83 -9.82 5.95
C HIS A 74 6.47 -9.96 5.28
N ASP A 75 6.43 -10.74 4.21
CA ASP A 75 5.21 -11.08 3.47
C ASP A 75 5.43 -12.38 2.69
N LYS A 76 5.73 -13.45 3.43
CA LYS A 76 6.15 -14.74 2.90
C LYS A 76 5.10 -15.38 1.99
N GLU A 77 3.83 -15.25 2.35
CA GLU A 77 2.71 -15.84 1.61
C GLU A 77 2.63 -15.30 0.18
N ILE A 78 2.96 -14.03 -0.02
CA ILE A 78 2.95 -13.39 -1.34
C ILE A 78 4.31 -13.53 -2.04
N TRP A 79 5.41 -13.40 -1.30
CA TRP A 79 6.75 -13.24 -1.87
C TRP A 79 7.60 -14.52 -1.85
N GLY A 80 7.17 -15.57 -1.10
CA GLY A 80 7.87 -16.84 -1.05
C GLY A 80 9.35 -16.67 -0.67
N GLU A 81 10.25 -17.20 -1.49
CA GLU A 81 11.71 -17.11 -1.24
C GLU A 81 12.24 -15.67 -1.25
N LYS A 82 11.60 -14.76 -1.99
CA LYS A 82 11.98 -13.34 -2.01
C LYS A 82 11.70 -12.63 -0.68
N ASP A 83 10.90 -13.18 0.21
CA ASP A 83 10.69 -12.64 1.55
C ASP A 83 11.97 -12.66 2.41
N LYS A 84 12.95 -13.48 2.03
CA LYS A 84 14.26 -13.52 2.68
C LYS A 84 15.15 -12.31 2.38
N ASP A 85 14.83 -11.57 1.31
CA ASP A 85 15.53 -10.35 0.96
C ASP A 85 15.17 -9.23 1.94
N ASP A 86 16.12 -8.38 2.28
CA ASP A 86 15.89 -7.22 3.13
C ASP A 86 14.96 -6.20 2.47
N SER A 87 13.68 -6.28 2.79
CA SER A 87 12.62 -5.52 2.14
C SER A 87 11.70 -4.79 3.12
N ILE A 88 11.07 -3.73 2.64
CA ILE A 88 9.80 -3.26 3.17
C ILE A 88 8.69 -3.56 2.17
N PHE A 89 7.53 -3.95 2.67
CA PHE A 89 6.34 -4.23 1.87
C PHE A 89 5.26 -3.20 2.18
N ILE A 90 4.77 -2.51 1.15
CA ILE A 90 3.71 -1.50 1.27
C ILE A 90 2.37 -2.17 1.03
N HIS A 91 1.42 -1.94 1.93
CA HIS A 91 0.09 -2.51 1.88
C HIS A 91 -0.99 -1.43 1.93
N ARG A 92 -2.10 -1.66 1.23
CA ARG A 92 -3.35 -0.92 1.37
C ARG A 92 -3.19 0.60 1.25
N ILE A 93 -2.58 1.08 0.17
CA ILE A 93 -2.57 2.50 -0.14
C ILE A 93 -4.00 2.94 -0.42
N ALA A 94 -4.54 3.81 0.43
CA ALA A 94 -5.87 4.38 0.28
C ALA A 94 -5.79 5.90 0.23
N THR A 95 -6.35 6.48 -0.84
CA THR A 95 -6.31 7.92 -1.11
C THR A 95 -7.66 8.56 -0.83
N ASN A 96 -7.65 9.70 -0.15
CA ASN A 96 -8.84 10.52 0.05
C ASN A 96 -9.51 10.82 -1.31
N PRO A 97 -10.81 10.50 -1.48
CA PRO A 97 -11.52 10.71 -2.73
C PRO A 97 -11.38 12.12 -3.30
N GLU A 98 -11.41 13.14 -2.44
CA GLU A 98 -11.31 14.56 -2.82
C GLU A 98 -9.91 14.96 -3.31
N MET A 99 -8.91 14.12 -3.03
CA MET A 99 -7.49 14.37 -3.34
C MET A 99 -6.91 13.38 -4.35
N ARG A 100 -7.76 12.59 -5.02
CA ARG A 100 -7.33 11.69 -6.10
C ARG A 100 -6.75 12.47 -7.28
N GLY A 101 -5.85 11.84 -8.03
CA GLY A 101 -5.22 12.44 -9.21
C GLY A 101 -3.98 13.29 -8.94
N ASN A 102 -3.61 13.51 -7.67
CA ASN A 102 -2.43 14.31 -7.27
C ASN A 102 -1.13 13.49 -7.16
N ARG A 103 -1.08 12.29 -7.74
CA ARG A 103 0.09 11.42 -7.75
C ARG A 103 0.76 11.22 -6.37
N HIS A 104 -0.05 11.07 -5.34
CA HIS A 104 0.45 10.86 -3.97
C HIS A 104 1.38 9.63 -3.86
N VAL A 105 1.22 8.65 -4.73
CA VAL A 105 2.10 7.48 -4.81
C VAL A 105 3.56 7.86 -5.00
N ASP A 106 3.87 8.93 -5.74
CA ASP A 106 5.25 9.38 -5.94
C ASP A 106 5.89 9.82 -4.61
N LYS A 107 5.12 10.53 -3.77
CA LYS A 107 5.57 10.94 -2.42
C LYS A 107 5.75 9.74 -1.49
N ILE A 108 4.85 8.77 -1.57
CA ILE A 108 4.96 7.51 -0.80
C ILE A 108 6.22 6.74 -1.22
N VAL A 109 6.49 6.66 -2.52
CA VAL A 109 7.69 5.98 -3.06
C VAL A 109 8.97 6.67 -2.59
N ASP A 110 9.05 7.99 -2.66
CA ASP A 110 10.23 8.73 -2.23
C ASP A 110 10.48 8.55 -0.72
N TRP A 111 9.42 8.63 0.09
CA TRP A 111 9.49 8.34 1.51
C TRP A 111 9.93 6.89 1.77
N ALA A 112 9.32 5.91 1.06
CA ALA A 112 9.59 4.49 1.26
C ALA A 112 11.06 4.13 0.96
N LYS A 113 11.65 4.72 -0.09
CA LYS A 113 13.08 4.58 -0.39
C LYS A 113 13.96 5.08 0.76
N GLY A 114 13.66 6.26 1.28
CA GLY A 114 14.38 6.85 2.42
C GLY A 114 14.24 6.02 3.68
N TYR A 115 13.00 5.61 4.00
CA TYR A 115 12.69 4.77 5.16
C TYR A 115 13.36 3.40 5.07
N ALA A 116 13.30 2.75 3.90
CA ALA A 116 13.96 1.46 3.69
C ALA A 116 15.48 1.56 3.91
N LYS A 117 16.14 2.57 3.34
CA LYS A 117 17.57 2.82 3.57
C LYS A 117 17.89 3.02 5.06
N GLN A 118 17.09 3.82 5.77
CA GLN A 118 17.24 4.05 7.20
C GLN A 118 17.13 2.75 8.01
N LYS A 119 16.29 1.81 7.54
CA LYS A 119 16.10 0.49 8.17
C LYS A 119 17.07 -0.59 7.67
N GLY A 120 18.05 -0.24 6.83
CA GLY A 120 19.00 -1.19 6.27
C GLY A 120 18.38 -2.17 5.28
N LYS A 121 17.31 -1.75 4.60
CA LYS A 121 16.60 -2.56 3.62
C LYS A 121 17.03 -2.20 2.20
N ASN A 122 17.06 -3.20 1.32
CA ASN A 122 17.53 -3.08 -0.05
C ASN A 122 16.39 -2.99 -1.07
N PHE A 123 15.15 -3.30 -0.65
CA PHE A 123 14.01 -3.34 -1.55
C PHE A 123 12.78 -2.64 -0.95
N VAL A 124 12.04 -1.98 -1.82
CA VAL A 124 10.65 -1.54 -1.57
C VAL A 124 9.75 -2.37 -2.47
N ARG A 125 8.75 -3.03 -1.90
CA ARG A 125 7.90 -3.99 -2.59
C ARG A 125 6.42 -3.73 -2.31
N LEU A 126 5.58 -4.07 -3.28
CA LEU A 126 4.13 -4.15 -3.10
C LEU A 126 3.53 -5.15 -4.08
N ASP A 127 2.29 -5.56 -3.81
CA ASP A 127 1.51 -6.42 -4.68
C ASP A 127 0.12 -5.85 -4.93
N THR A 128 -0.48 -6.28 -6.02
CA THR A 128 -1.89 -6.05 -6.35
C THR A 128 -2.52 -7.34 -6.85
N LEU A 129 -3.83 -7.49 -6.68
CA LEU A 129 -4.54 -8.67 -7.13
C LEU A 129 -5.17 -8.46 -8.51
N GLY A 130 -5.24 -9.56 -9.25
CA GLY A 130 -5.78 -9.60 -10.60
C GLY A 130 -4.84 -9.02 -11.65
N ASN A 131 -5.21 -9.22 -12.91
CA ASN A 131 -4.51 -8.64 -14.05
C ASN A 131 -5.08 -7.25 -14.36
N ASN A 132 -4.64 -6.23 -13.64
CA ASN A 132 -5.13 -4.87 -13.78
C ASN A 132 -4.08 -3.98 -14.45
N THR A 133 -4.22 -3.77 -15.77
CA THR A 133 -3.31 -2.94 -16.56
C THR A 133 -3.21 -1.49 -16.03
N GLY A 134 -4.31 -0.94 -15.51
CA GLY A 134 -4.32 0.40 -14.92
C GLY A 134 -3.43 0.50 -13.69
N LEU A 135 -3.48 -0.49 -12.80
CA LEU A 135 -2.60 -0.56 -11.62
C LEU A 135 -1.15 -0.84 -12.01
N ILE A 136 -0.92 -1.73 -13.00
CA ILE A 136 0.44 -1.99 -13.50
C ILE A 136 1.06 -0.70 -14.02
N ASN A 137 0.35 0.06 -14.85
CA ASN A 137 0.83 1.35 -15.36
C ASN A 137 1.03 2.38 -14.24
N HIS A 138 0.12 2.42 -13.27
CA HIS A 138 0.20 3.33 -12.13
C HIS A 138 1.50 3.13 -11.34
N TYR A 139 1.80 1.91 -10.94
CA TYR A 139 2.99 1.62 -10.14
C TYR A 139 4.29 1.65 -10.96
N THR A 140 4.28 1.22 -12.21
CA THR A 140 5.46 1.34 -13.08
C THR A 140 5.81 2.80 -13.36
N SER A 141 4.81 3.67 -13.54
CA SER A 141 5.02 5.13 -13.68
C SER A 141 5.58 5.77 -12.41
N ALA A 142 5.35 5.17 -11.24
CA ALA A 142 5.90 5.61 -9.96
C ALA A 142 7.32 5.09 -9.68
N GLY A 143 7.88 4.30 -10.60
CA GLY A 143 9.26 3.81 -10.52
C GLY A 143 9.41 2.36 -10.09
N PHE A 144 8.32 1.61 -9.89
CA PHE A 144 8.39 0.18 -9.63
C PHE A 144 8.69 -0.62 -10.90
N LYS A 145 9.53 -1.64 -10.75
CA LYS A 145 9.67 -2.69 -11.75
C LYS A 145 8.53 -3.71 -11.56
N PHE A 146 7.77 -3.95 -12.62
CA PHE A 146 6.77 -5.00 -12.64
C PHE A 146 7.45 -6.37 -12.81
N LEU A 147 7.25 -7.28 -11.85
CA LEU A 147 7.87 -8.60 -11.82
C LEU A 147 6.99 -9.70 -12.48
N GLY A 148 5.87 -9.32 -13.05
CA GLY A 148 4.93 -10.26 -13.67
C GLY A 148 3.80 -10.68 -12.73
N ILE A 149 2.93 -11.56 -13.24
CA ILE A 149 1.80 -12.13 -12.54
C ILE A 149 2.19 -13.49 -12.01
N THR A 150 1.99 -13.71 -10.70
CA THR A 150 2.23 -14.99 -10.03
C THR A 150 0.92 -15.51 -9.48
N LYS A 151 0.58 -16.76 -9.78
CA LYS A 151 -0.54 -17.45 -9.12
C LYS A 151 -0.07 -17.95 -7.76
N LEU A 152 -0.77 -17.54 -6.70
CA LEU A 152 -0.52 -18.01 -5.35
C LEU A 152 -1.06 -19.45 -5.20
N GLU A 153 -0.21 -20.38 -4.77
CA GLU A 153 -0.58 -21.80 -4.63
C GLU A 153 -1.36 -22.06 -3.35
N ASP A 154 -0.98 -21.40 -2.26
CA ASP A 154 -1.63 -21.49 -0.96
C ASP A 154 -2.09 -20.11 -0.49
N THR A 155 -3.42 -19.93 -0.40
CA THR A 155 -4.06 -18.72 0.06
C THR A 155 -4.77 -18.89 1.39
N THR A 156 -4.59 -20.02 2.07
CA THR A 156 -5.35 -20.42 3.27
C THR A 156 -5.24 -19.41 4.41
N ASN A 157 -4.06 -18.84 4.61
CA ASN A 157 -3.78 -17.88 5.67
C ASN A 157 -3.89 -16.42 5.20
N LEU A 158 -4.30 -16.19 3.96
CA LEU A 158 -4.48 -14.86 3.40
C LEU A 158 -5.93 -14.37 3.54
N PRO A 159 -6.15 -13.06 3.52
CA PRO A 159 -7.50 -12.48 3.46
C PRO A 159 -8.33 -13.07 2.30
N GLY A 160 -9.65 -13.13 2.47
CA GLY A 160 -10.56 -13.84 1.56
C GLY A 160 -10.49 -13.40 0.09
N HIS A 161 -10.12 -12.15 -0.20
CA HIS A 161 -9.98 -11.68 -1.58
C HIS A 161 -8.81 -12.33 -2.33
N TYR A 162 -7.77 -12.83 -1.65
CA TYR A 162 -6.73 -13.67 -2.26
C TYR A 162 -7.21 -15.07 -2.59
N GLN A 163 -8.23 -15.57 -1.88
CA GLN A 163 -8.81 -16.88 -2.15
C GLN A 163 -9.70 -16.86 -3.39
N THR A 164 -10.35 -15.72 -3.68
CA THR A 164 -11.19 -15.54 -4.87
C THR A 164 -10.41 -15.14 -6.11
N GLU A 165 -9.30 -14.40 -5.96
CA GLU A 165 -8.39 -14.03 -7.04
C GLU A 165 -6.94 -14.30 -6.61
N PRO A 166 -6.43 -15.51 -6.91
CA PRO A 166 -5.08 -15.89 -6.49
C PRO A 166 -3.97 -15.34 -7.39
N ASN A 167 -4.30 -14.68 -8.52
CA ASN A 167 -3.30 -14.05 -9.36
C ASN A 167 -2.83 -12.74 -8.74
N CYS A 168 -1.54 -12.61 -8.54
CA CYS A 168 -0.90 -11.50 -7.85
C CYS A 168 0.14 -10.84 -8.76
N CYS A 169 0.02 -9.53 -8.94
CA CYS A 169 1.02 -8.70 -9.60
C CYS A 169 2.01 -8.21 -8.55
N ARG A 170 3.30 -8.48 -8.73
CA ARG A 170 4.36 -8.06 -7.83
C ARG A 170 5.19 -6.94 -8.41
N PHE A 171 5.54 -5.97 -7.58
CA PHE A 171 6.27 -4.76 -7.95
C PHE A 171 7.44 -4.53 -7.00
N GLU A 172 8.58 -4.09 -7.52
CA GLU A 172 9.81 -3.96 -6.76
C GLU A 172 10.58 -2.71 -7.17
N ILE A 173 11.15 -2.04 -6.18
CA ILE A 173 12.22 -1.06 -6.36
C ILE A 173 13.44 -1.61 -5.63
N GLU A 174 14.53 -1.84 -6.34
CA GLU A 174 15.84 -2.16 -5.77
C GLU A 174 16.57 -0.86 -5.45
N LEU A 175 17.05 -0.76 -4.23
CA LEU A 175 17.79 0.42 -3.76
C LEU A 175 19.28 0.21 -4.03
N THR A 176 19.87 1.07 -4.86
CA THR A 176 21.33 1.12 -4.98
C THR A 176 21.95 1.59 -3.67
N GLN A 177 22.95 0.88 -3.20
CA GLN A 177 23.79 1.27 -2.07
C GLN A 177 24.55 2.55 -2.35
#